data_bd82f8672d180677989c74cccb50bb28
#
_entry.id   bd82f8672d180677989c74cccb50bb28
#
_cell.length_a   1.000
_cell.length_b   1.000
_cell.length_c   1.000
_cell.angle_alpha   90.00
_cell.angle_beta   90.00
_cell.angle_gamma   90.00
#
_symmetry.space_group_name_H-M   'P 1'
#
loop_
_entity.id
_entity.type
_entity.pdbx_description
1 polymer ?
#
loop_
_entity_poly.entity_id
_entity_poly.type
_entity_poly.pdbx_seq_one_letter_code
_entity_poly.pdbx_strand_id
1 'polypeptide(L)'
;MILNRILSLCGQSCIGRIGLLSLLIGLSGCQDFTDDTGVTLPEPDLKFVDEALNLPLDEKEYTVDIESNLPWRVKTSAAWIDLLTSNGLKSGSFKMSVTKNTDVASREAEISAWIVEGAETKLKVVQEGIGIALKKRTLKVGAKGSEEEVIPFATMVAYTYELSEGCDWIHVTDGEPITPGVVNDSELKLKIDPYKDVEDGRTAYLYLKGSNGVTDMLTITQDKKPLEDIDYLRMFYEGANGDNWVKKWNFDAPLETNATHWPGVKFENGRVVQIDIQEPNNIVGDITPLCELSELKVLKFKHQKITGIPEEIGHLSQLTNLWIIESAAGGSLPESLGECQLLTSFNISNHPTATPAGFENSFSGNLDPLIKIPGIVTIKAYCNDLSGSLPVIPLDGSNKPTTWKNLMEFMVYDNEFNGSIPYGYGVVIEKSGPKGIFRVNDNQLSGQIPSDIKAWSQYATRKKDWILKGNNLTE
;
A
#
# COMPACT_ATOMS: atom_id res chain seq x y z
N MET A 1 -0.88 -23.62 15.12
CA MET A 1 -1.09 -24.30 16.41
C MET A 1 -2.58 -24.38 16.64
N ILE A 2 -3.09 -25.56 16.82
CA ILE A 2 -4.41 -25.98 17.28
C ILE A 2 -5.51 -25.98 16.19
N LEU A 3 -6.13 -27.05 15.85
CA LEU A 3 -5.86 -28.45 16.04
C LEU A 3 -6.85 -29.29 15.26
N ASN A 4 -6.36 -30.34 14.69
CA ASN A 4 -7.00 -31.61 14.41
C ASN A 4 -7.91 -32.15 15.54
N ARG A 5 -8.81 -32.97 15.11
CA ARG A 5 -9.69 -34.00 15.73
C ARG A 5 -11.15 -33.62 15.62
N ILE A 6 -11.95 -34.36 14.89
CA ILE A 6 -12.39 -35.69 15.34
C ILE A 6 -12.64 -36.54 14.10
N LEU A 7 -11.91 -37.65 14.04
CA LEU A 7 -12.17 -38.86 13.30
C LEU A 7 -12.90 -39.83 14.22
N SER A 8 -13.66 -40.67 13.57
CA SER A 8 -14.03 -42.05 13.95
C SER A 8 -15.32 -42.24 14.70
N LEU A 9 -16.07 -43.09 14.13
CA LEU A 9 -16.73 -44.33 14.63
C LEU A 9 -18.02 -44.53 13.84
N CYS A 10 -18.26 -45.49 13.21
CA CYS A 10 -18.45 -46.92 13.25
C CYS A 10 -18.86 -47.37 11.87
N GLY A 11 -18.42 -48.35 11.25
CA GLY A 11 -18.07 -49.66 11.70
C GLY A 11 -19.02 -50.69 11.12
N GLN A 12 -18.49 -51.43 10.19
CA GLN A 12 -18.73 -52.84 9.87
C GLN A 12 -20.15 -53.42 9.82
N SER A 13 -20.38 -53.96 8.63
CA SER A 13 -20.84 -55.34 8.35
C SER A 13 -22.18 -55.82 8.89
N CYS A 14 -23.03 -56.20 7.93
CA CYS A 14 -23.72 -57.48 8.06
C CYS A 14 -23.97 -58.15 6.69
N ILE A 15 -23.14 -59.11 6.41
CA ILE A 15 -23.42 -60.18 5.44
C ILE A 15 -24.46 -61.10 6.06
N GLY A 16 -25.61 -61.21 5.41
CA GLY A 16 -26.67 -62.17 5.78
C GLY A 16 -27.12 -62.96 4.55
N ARG A 17 -26.55 -64.13 4.37
CA ARG A 17 -27.09 -65.17 3.53
C ARG A 17 -28.38 -65.65 4.12
N ILE A 18 -29.44 -65.78 3.31
CA ILE A 18 -30.56 -66.73 3.43
C ILE A 18 -31.14 -66.80 2.03
N GLY A 19 -31.26 -67.85 1.31
CA GLY A 19 -31.59 -69.18 1.63
C GLY A 19 -32.59 -69.57 0.55
N LEU A 20 -32.16 -70.45 -0.36
CA LEU A 20 -33.01 -71.11 -1.38
C LEU A 20 -34.17 -71.75 -0.68
N LEU A 21 -35.39 -71.41 -1.06
CA LEU A 21 -36.55 -72.30 -0.81
C LEU A 21 -37.32 -72.47 -2.11
N SER A 22 -37.02 -73.52 -2.77
CA SER A 22 -37.81 -74.12 -3.85
C SER A 22 -39.11 -74.61 -3.29
N LEU A 23 -40.22 -74.04 -3.76
CA LEU A 23 -41.53 -74.70 -3.58
C LEU A 23 -42.12 -75.02 -4.95
N LEU A 24 -41.99 -76.25 -5.34
CA LEU A 24 -42.73 -76.86 -6.42
C LEU A 24 -44.21 -76.93 -6.00
N ILE A 25 -45.09 -76.26 -6.69
CA ILE A 25 -46.53 -76.65 -6.72
C ILE A 25 -47.01 -76.61 -8.18
N GLY A 26 -47.30 -77.76 -8.65
CA GLY A 26 -48.39 -78.25 -9.44
C GLY A 26 -48.75 -77.60 -10.74
N LEU A 27 -48.34 -78.22 -11.79
CA LEU A 27 -49.05 -78.21 -13.07
C LEU A 27 -50.52 -78.47 -12.92
N SER A 28 -51.35 -77.50 -13.30
CA SER A 28 -52.67 -77.83 -13.91
C SER A 28 -53.21 -76.58 -14.61
N GLY A 29 -53.50 -76.71 -15.88
CA GLY A 29 -54.41 -75.84 -16.63
C GLY A 29 -53.72 -74.87 -17.59
N CYS A 30 -53.19 -75.38 -18.70
CA CYS A 30 -53.23 -74.65 -19.94
C CYS A 30 -54.71 -74.40 -20.30
N GLN A 31 -55.21 -73.24 -20.09
CA GLN A 31 -56.23 -72.67 -20.95
C GLN A 31 -55.57 -71.63 -21.81
N ASP A 32 -55.48 -71.94 -23.12
CA ASP A 32 -55.23 -71.01 -24.17
C ASP A 32 -56.31 -69.94 -24.08
N PHE A 33 -55.98 -68.80 -23.44
CA PHE A 33 -56.63 -67.54 -23.72
C PHE A 33 -55.98 -67.00 -24.99
N THR A 34 -56.49 -67.40 -26.13
CA THR A 34 -56.40 -66.63 -27.34
C THR A 34 -57.34 -65.40 -27.15
N ASP A 35 -56.85 -64.41 -26.45
CA ASP A 35 -57.46 -63.11 -26.49
C ASP A 35 -56.95 -62.41 -27.77
N ASP A 36 -57.60 -62.79 -28.85
CA ASP A 36 -57.44 -62.16 -30.14
C ASP A 36 -58.21 -60.83 -30.13
N THR A 37 -57.89 -59.95 -29.17
CA THR A 37 -58.17 -58.56 -29.29
C THR A 37 -57.03 -57.99 -30.10
N GLY A 38 -57.20 -57.94 -31.42
CA GLY A 38 -56.27 -57.31 -32.36
C GLY A 38 -56.03 -55.83 -32.09
N VAL A 39 -55.55 -55.50 -30.88
CA VAL A 39 -54.95 -54.21 -30.57
C VAL A 39 -53.49 -54.25 -31.00
N THR A 40 -53.27 -54.09 -32.28
CA THR A 40 -51.93 -53.67 -32.77
C THR A 40 -51.59 -52.38 -32.05
N LEU A 41 -50.63 -52.47 -31.11
CA LEU A 41 -50.05 -51.24 -30.55
C LEU A 41 -49.53 -50.39 -31.73
N PRO A 42 -49.85 -49.13 -31.76
CA PRO A 42 -49.32 -48.25 -32.83
C PRO A 42 -47.79 -48.28 -32.81
N GLU A 43 -47.17 -48.34 -33.98
CA GLU A 43 -45.72 -48.21 -34.06
C GLU A 43 -45.26 -46.93 -33.33
N PRO A 44 -44.22 -47.03 -32.49
CA PRO A 44 -43.72 -45.89 -31.74
C PRO A 44 -43.25 -44.75 -32.69
N ASP A 45 -43.90 -43.59 -32.63
CA ASP A 45 -43.51 -42.38 -33.33
C ASP A 45 -43.08 -41.33 -32.29
N LEU A 46 -41.85 -40.84 -32.42
CA LEU A 46 -41.25 -39.88 -31.50
C LEU A 46 -40.27 -38.99 -32.26
N LYS A 47 -40.50 -37.67 -32.22
CA LYS A 47 -39.57 -36.69 -32.76
C LYS A 47 -39.68 -35.35 -32.01
N PHE A 48 -38.59 -34.61 -31.99
CA PHE A 48 -38.62 -33.19 -31.66
C PHE A 48 -39.21 -32.40 -32.84
N VAL A 49 -39.93 -31.33 -32.56
CA VAL A 49 -40.46 -30.43 -33.60
C VAL A 49 -39.32 -29.63 -34.25
N ASP A 50 -38.34 -29.21 -33.43
CA ASP A 50 -37.16 -28.51 -33.91
C ASP A 50 -36.04 -29.56 -34.23
N GLU A 51 -35.29 -29.32 -35.28
CA GLU A 51 -34.10 -30.15 -35.63
C GLU A 51 -32.89 -29.83 -34.76
N ALA A 52 -32.76 -28.52 -34.34
CA ALA A 52 -31.75 -28.05 -33.42
C ALA A 52 -32.22 -26.75 -32.75
N LEU A 53 -31.70 -26.50 -31.55
CA LEU A 53 -31.92 -25.25 -30.83
C LEU A 53 -30.65 -24.43 -30.77
N ASN A 54 -30.68 -23.20 -31.31
CA ASN A 54 -29.64 -22.20 -31.18
C ASN A 54 -30.08 -21.16 -30.15
N LEU A 55 -29.38 -21.11 -29.03
CA LEU A 55 -29.73 -20.30 -27.88
C LEU A 55 -28.75 -19.14 -27.70
N PRO A 56 -29.21 -17.95 -27.34
CA PRO A 56 -28.33 -16.86 -26.93
C PRO A 56 -27.58 -17.20 -25.66
N LEU A 57 -26.55 -16.40 -25.36
CA LEU A 57 -25.63 -16.66 -24.24
C LEU A 57 -26.25 -16.55 -22.84
N ASP A 58 -27.38 -15.82 -22.71
CA ASP A 58 -27.97 -15.52 -21.41
C ASP A 58 -28.78 -16.66 -20.80
N GLU A 59 -28.86 -16.67 -19.48
CA GLU A 59 -29.73 -17.57 -18.72
C GLU A 59 -31.19 -17.32 -19.06
N LYS A 60 -31.91 -18.40 -19.43
CA LYS A 60 -33.31 -18.33 -19.80
C LYS A 60 -33.99 -19.69 -19.75
N GLU A 61 -35.34 -19.67 -19.52
CA GLU A 61 -36.19 -20.84 -19.68
C GLU A 61 -36.68 -20.97 -21.11
N TYR A 62 -36.71 -22.21 -21.61
CA TYR A 62 -37.22 -22.57 -22.93
C TYR A 62 -38.25 -23.67 -22.84
N THR A 63 -39.20 -23.65 -23.75
CA THR A 63 -40.19 -24.72 -23.95
C THR A 63 -39.85 -25.38 -25.27
N VAL A 64 -39.76 -26.73 -25.24
CA VAL A 64 -39.38 -27.57 -26.40
C VAL A 64 -40.53 -28.51 -26.69
N ASP A 65 -40.98 -28.50 -27.93
CA ASP A 65 -42.12 -29.32 -28.36
C ASP A 65 -41.67 -30.73 -28.85
N ILE A 66 -42.44 -31.71 -28.48
CA ILE A 66 -42.28 -33.13 -28.87
C ILE A 66 -43.56 -33.65 -29.48
N GLU A 67 -43.46 -34.29 -30.64
CA GLU A 67 -44.51 -35.08 -31.19
C GLU A 67 -44.30 -36.54 -30.83
N SER A 68 -45.33 -37.18 -30.23
CA SER A 68 -45.29 -38.58 -29.84
C SER A 68 -46.71 -39.17 -29.76
N ASN A 69 -46.83 -40.41 -30.17
CA ASN A 69 -48.04 -41.16 -30.01
C ASN A 69 -48.10 -42.02 -28.74
N LEU A 70 -46.97 -42.07 -27.99
CA LEU A 70 -46.81 -42.85 -26.77
C LEU A 70 -46.12 -42.03 -25.66
N PRO A 71 -46.17 -42.46 -24.37
CA PRO A 71 -45.47 -41.77 -23.29
C PRO A 71 -43.96 -41.71 -23.54
N TRP A 72 -43.40 -40.54 -23.34
CA TRP A 72 -42.00 -40.23 -23.57
C TRP A 72 -41.29 -39.68 -22.33
N ARG A 73 -39.99 -39.77 -22.32
CA ARG A 73 -39.10 -39.15 -21.33
C ARG A 73 -37.95 -38.44 -22.03
N VAL A 74 -37.39 -37.41 -21.37
CA VAL A 74 -36.17 -36.72 -21.84
C VAL A 74 -35.08 -36.73 -20.81
N LYS A 75 -33.82 -36.72 -21.27
CA LYS A 75 -32.61 -36.62 -20.47
C LYS A 75 -31.56 -35.80 -21.18
N THR A 76 -30.66 -35.21 -20.41
CA THR A 76 -29.41 -34.62 -20.89
C THR A 76 -28.29 -34.89 -19.90
N SER A 77 -27.06 -34.94 -20.38
CA SER A 77 -25.85 -35.02 -19.54
C SER A 77 -25.19 -33.69 -19.31
N ALA A 78 -25.71 -32.64 -19.94
CA ALA A 78 -25.14 -31.27 -19.86
C ALA A 78 -25.51 -30.60 -18.53
N ALA A 79 -24.54 -30.34 -17.69
CA ALA A 79 -24.71 -29.69 -16.39
C ALA A 79 -25.27 -28.27 -16.44
N TRP A 80 -25.25 -27.65 -17.61
CA TRP A 80 -25.75 -26.29 -17.85
C TRP A 80 -27.21 -26.23 -18.35
N ILE A 81 -27.85 -27.42 -18.54
CA ILE A 81 -29.26 -27.55 -18.89
C ILE A 81 -29.96 -28.31 -17.74
N ASP A 82 -30.92 -27.65 -17.11
CA ASP A 82 -31.80 -28.24 -16.12
C ASP A 82 -33.18 -28.50 -16.75
N LEU A 83 -33.62 -29.76 -16.71
CA LEU A 83 -34.93 -30.19 -17.26
C LEU A 83 -35.99 -30.00 -16.18
N LEU A 84 -36.75 -28.88 -16.27
CA LEU A 84 -37.83 -28.56 -15.32
C LEU A 84 -39.01 -29.53 -15.41
N THR A 85 -39.25 -30.11 -16.61
CA THR A 85 -40.15 -31.22 -16.84
C THR A 85 -39.44 -32.21 -17.75
N SER A 86 -39.64 -33.54 -17.51
CA SER A 86 -38.82 -34.56 -18.18
C SER A 86 -39.63 -35.71 -18.79
N ASN A 87 -40.97 -35.58 -18.85
CA ASN A 87 -41.84 -36.62 -19.40
C ASN A 87 -43.18 -36.10 -19.90
N GLY A 88 -43.86 -36.83 -20.76
CA GLY A 88 -45.18 -36.60 -21.24
C GLY A 88 -45.92 -37.86 -21.66
N LEU A 89 -47.23 -37.82 -21.82
CA LEU A 89 -48.06 -38.98 -22.16
C LEU A 89 -48.30 -39.13 -23.67
N LYS A 90 -48.23 -38.06 -24.39
CA LYS A 90 -48.40 -37.93 -25.87
C LYS A 90 -47.79 -36.64 -26.35
N SER A 91 -47.94 -36.27 -27.61
CA SER A 91 -47.45 -34.98 -28.13
C SER A 91 -47.73 -33.84 -27.16
N GLY A 92 -46.72 -33.00 -26.90
CA GLY A 92 -46.71 -31.92 -25.95
C GLY A 92 -45.38 -31.22 -25.90
N SER A 93 -45.04 -30.66 -24.76
CA SER A 93 -43.76 -29.97 -24.57
C SER A 93 -43.12 -30.25 -23.21
N PHE A 94 -41.82 -30.07 -23.11
CA PHE A 94 -41.14 -29.98 -21.83
C PHE A 94 -40.47 -28.61 -21.65
N LYS A 95 -40.18 -28.26 -20.42
CA LYS A 95 -39.48 -27.03 -20.06
C LYS A 95 -38.06 -27.34 -19.60
N MET A 96 -37.15 -26.50 -20.03
CA MET A 96 -35.75 -26.52 -19.57
C MET A 96 -35.30 -25.12 -19.21
N SER A 97 -34.37 -25.01 -18.24
CA SER A 97 -33.64 -23.81 -17.92
C SER A 97 -32.20 -24.00 -18.37
N VAL A 98 -31.59 -22.98 -18.94
CA VAL A 98 -30.17 -22.98 -19.31
C VAL A 98 -29.45 -21.89 -18.54
N THR A 99 -28.24 -22.20 -18.03
CA THR A 99 -27.40 -21.21 -17.36
C THR A 99 -26.69 -20.35 -18.39
N LYS A 100 -26.26 -19.13 -17.98
CA LYS A 100 -25.47 -18.25 -18.83
C LYS A 100 -24.17 -18.93 -19.29
N ASN A 101 -23.82 -18.80 -20.57
CA ASN A 101 -22.52 -19.21 -21.08
C ASN A 101 -21.52 -18.06 -20.88
N THR A 102 -20.50 -18.28 -20.03
CA THR A 102 -19.44 -17.30 -19.74
C THR A 102 -18.14 -17.57 -20.50
N ASP A 103 -18.11 -18.64 -21.31
CA ASP A 103 -16.95 -18.99 -22.11
C ASP A 103 -16.95 -18.21 -23.43
N VAL A 104 -15.76 -17.98 -23.99
CA VAL A 104 -15.59 -17.35 -25.31
C VAL A 104 -16.30 -18.16 -26.39
N ALA A 105 -16.12 -19.50 -26.33
CA ALA A 105 -16.71 -20.43 -27.28
C ALA A 105 -18.19 -20.70 -27.00
N SER A 106 -18.93 -20.98 -28.06
CA SER A 106 -20.23 -21.63 -27.96
C SER A 106 -20.08 -23.04 -27.34
N ARG A 107 -21.11 -23.47 -26.65
CA ARG A 107 -21.18 -24.82 -26.08
C ARG A 107 -22.33 -25.61 -26.65
N GLU A 108 -22.12 -26.91 -26.77
CA GLU A 108 -23.09 -27.82 -27.36
C GLU A 108 -23.54 -28.87 -26.35
N ALA A 109 -24.77 -29.33 -26.47
CA ALA A 109 -25.32 -30.41 -25.72
C ALA A 109 -26.33 -31.21 -26.58
N GLU A 110 -26.64 -32.37 -26.11
CA GLU A 110 -27.67 -33.23 -26.68
C GLU A 110 -28.75 -33.51 -25.64
N ILE A 111 -30.01 -33.38 -26.05
CA ILE A 111 -31.19 -33.83 -25.30
C ILE A 111 -31.73 -35.06 -26.01
N SER A 112 -31.74 -36.21 -25.33
CA SER A 112 -32.37 -37.43 -25.83
C SER A 112 -33.79 -37.54 -25.34
N ALA A 113 -34.72 -37.88 -26.23
CA ALA A 113 -36.09 -38.29 -25.89
C ALA A 113 -36.28 -39.77 -26.29
N TRP A 114 -36.95 -40.52 -25.45
CA TRP A 114 -37.21 -41.93 -25.73
C TRP A 114 -38.58 -42.37 -25.24
N ILE A 115 -39.11 -43.41 -25.90
CA ILE A 115 -40.28 -44.21 -25.50
C ILE A 115 -39.69 -45.51 -24.87
N VAL A 116 -40.23 -45.98 -23.75
CA VAL A 116 -39.77 -47.21 -23.12
C VAL A 116 -39.96 -48.37 -24.08
N GLU A 117 -38.89 -49.12 -24.33
CA GLU A 117 -38.81 -50.22 -25.29
C GLU A 117 -39.16 -49.85 -26.75
N GLY A 118 -38.99 -48.55 -27.10
CA GLY A 118 -39.37 -48.02 -28.39
C GLY A 118 -38.34 -47.07 -28.98
N ALA A 119 -38.83 -46.06 -29.71
CA ALA A 119 -38.04 -45.07 -30.43
C ALA A 119 -37.22 -44.18 -29.51
N GLU A 120 -36.02 -43.74 -29.95
CA GLU A 120 -35.21 -42.68 -29.36
C GLU A 120 -34.93 -41.63 -30.43
N THR A 121 -34.96 -40.37 -30.05
CA THR A 121 -34.59 -39.25 -30.90
C THR A 121 -33.72 -38.26 -30.12
N LYS A 122 -32.97 -37.39 -30.82
CA LYS A 122 -31.99 -36.50 -30.24
C LYS A 122 -32.18 -35.10 -30.79
N LEU A 123 -32.05 -34.12 -29.89
CA LEU A 123 -32.06 -32.71 -30.22
C LEU A 123 -30.70 -32.13 -29.88
N LYS A 124 -30.07 -31.52 -30.88
CA LYS A 124 -28.85 -30.74 -30.67
C LYS A 124 -29.19 -29.37 -30.10
N VAL A 125 -28.54 -28.99 -29.03
CA VAL A 125 -28.64 -27.65 -28.40
C VAL A 125 -27.30 -26.99 -28.48
N VAL A 126 -27.24 -25.78 -29.07
CA VAL A 126 -26.04 -24.96 -29.16
C VAL A 126 -26.34 -23.65 -28.42
N GLN A 127 -25.51 -23.27 -27.48
CA GLN A 127 -25.61 -21.96 -26.83
C GLN A 127 -24.39 -21.10 -27.19
N GLU A 128 -24.66 -19.87 -27.64
CA GLU A 128 -23.62 -18.88 -27.97
C GLU A 128 -22.70 -18.64 -26.79
N GLY A 129 -21.42 -18.39 -27.07
CA GLY A 129 -20.45 -17.89 -26.10
C GLY A 129 -20.36 -16.39 -26.14
N ILE A 130 -19.58 -15.81 -25.20
CA ILE A 130 -19.36 -14.36 -25.14
C ILE A 130 -18.57 -13.83 -26.33
N GLY A 131 -17.90 -14.71 -27.09
CA GLY A 131 -17.21 -14.39 -28.34
C GLY A 131 -15.88 -13.65 -28.19
N ILE A 132 -15.69 -12.88 -27.11
CA ILE A 132 -14.44 -12.17 -26.82
C ILE A 132 -14.31 -11.94 -25.31
N ALA A 133 -13.10 -12.12 -24.77
CA ALA A 133 -12.81 -11.91 -23.35
C ALA A 133 -11.34 -11.57 -23.10
N LEU A 134 -11.10 -10.57 -22.29
CA LEU A 134 -9.79 -10.26 -21.72
C LEU A 134 -9.37 -11.35 -20.71
N LYS A 135 -8.11 -11.78 -20.77
CA LYS A 135 -7.52 -12.68 -19.76
C LYS A 135 -7.05 -11.93 -18.51
N LYS A 136 -6.94 -10.60 -18.62
CA LYS A 136 -6.56 -9.68 -17.53
C LYS A 136 -7.44 -8.43 -17.63
N ARG A 137 -8.09 -8.01 -16.54
CA ARG A 137 -9.00 -6.85 -16.51
C ARG A 137 -8.46 -5.65 -15.74
N THR A 138 -7.28 -5.76 -15.17
CA THR A 138 -6.61 -4.66 -14.47
C THR A 138 -5.15 -4.62 -14.86
N LEU A 139 -4.63 -3.43 -15.10
CA LEU A 139 -3.21 -3.16 -15.30
C LEU A 139 -2.80 -2.01 -14.40
N LYS A 140 -1.77 -2.22 -13.60
CA LYS A 140 -1.17 -1.18 -12.78
C LYS A 140 0.24 -0.88 -13.29
N VAL A 141 0.54 0.40 -13.55
CA VAL A 141 1.82 0.86 -14.07
C VAL A 141 2.37 1.96 -13.17
N GLY A 142 3.67 1.97 -12.95
CA GLY A 142 4.34 3.04 -12.20
C GLY A 142 4.40 4.34 -13.00
N ALA A 143 4.73 5.45 -12.32
CA ALA A 143 4.81 6.79 -12.92
C ALA A 143 5.76 6.89 -14.12
N LYS A 144 6.78 6.05 -14.21
CA LYS A 144 7.74 6.03 -15.34
C LYS A 144 7.12 5.58 -16.66
N GLY A 145 5.88 5.05 -16.62
CA GLY A 145 5.24 4.45 -17.79
C GLY A 145 5.82 3.08 -18.13
N SER A 146 5.50 2.61 -19.32
CA SER A 146 6.01 1.34 -19.87
C SER A 146 6.12 1.44 -21.38
N GLU A 147 7.20 0.95 -21.95
CA GLU A 147 7.37 0.91 -23.43
C GLU A 147 6.53 -0.19 -24.06
N GLU A 148 6.25 -1.30 -23.35
CA GLU A 148 5.38 -2.37 -23.82
C GLU A 148 4.71 -3.09 -22.65
N GLU A 149 3.37 -3.09 -22.65
CA GLU A 149 2.53 -3.93 -21.79
C GLU A 149 1.68 -4.83 -22.68
N VAL A 150 1.72 -6.13 -22.44
CA VAL A 150 0.96 -7.10 -23.21
C VAL A 150 -0.36 -7.40 -22.52
N ILE A 151 -1.47 -7.24 -23.26
CA ILE A 151 -2.82 -7.50 -22.79
C ILE A 151 -3.40 -8.69 -23.55
N PRO A 152 -3.32 -9.88 -23.00
CA PRO A 152 -3.82 -11.08 -23.63
C PRO A 152 -5.34 -11.17 -23.55
N PHE A 153 -5.96 -11.62 -24.63
CA PHE A 153 -7.39 -11.88 -24.74
C PHE A 153 -7.66 -13.08 -25.64
N ALA A 154 -8.88 -13.62 -25.55
CA ALA A 154 -9.36 -14.66 -26.45
C ALA A 154 -10.53 -14.12 -27.26
N THR A 155 -10.61 -14.45 -28.55
CA THR A 155 -11.72 -14.02 -29.42
C THR A 155 -12.05 -15.06 -30.48
N MET A 156 -13.35 -15.14 -30.84
CA MET A 156 -13.89 -15.86 -32.00
C MET A 156 -14.47 -14.91 -33.04
N VAL A 157 -14.56 -13.64 -32.74
CA VAL A 157 -15.25 -12.62 -33.54
C VAL A 157 -14.28 -11.50 -33.90
N ALA A 158 -14.53 -10.79 -34.99
CA ALA A 158 -13.81 -9.55 -35.28
C ALA A 158 -14.00 -8.57 -34.11
N TYR A 159 -13.00 -7.76 -33.85
CA TYR A 159 -12.99 -6.83 -32.71
C TYR A 159 -12.46 -5.47 -33.10
N THR A 160 -12.77 -4.49 -32.26
CA THR A 160 -12.18 -3.17 -32.21
C THR A 160 -11.86 -2.83 -30.76
N TYR A 161 -11.05 -1.80 -30.55
CA TYR A 161 -10.80 -1.26 -29.21
C TYR A 161 -11.06 0.24 -29.19
N GLU A 162 -11.31 0.74 -27.97
CA GLU A 162 -11.51 2.16 -27.70
C GLU A 162 -10.96 2.50 -26.33
N LEU A 163 -10.25 3.62 -26.23
CA LEU A 163 -9.81 4.17 -24.94
C LEU A 163 -10.88 5.13 -24.40
N SER A 164 -10.92 5.29 -23.06
CA SER A 164 -11.77 6.30 -22.42
C SER A 164 -11.47 7.69 -22.94
N GLU A 165 -12.48 8.56 -22.94
CA GLU A 165 -12.39 9.94 -23.41
C GLU A 165 -11.25 10.70 -22.71
N GLY A 166 -10.47 11.47 -23.47
CA GLY A 166 -9.33 12.24 -22.97
C GLY A 166 -8.06 11.43 -22.65
N CYS A 167 -8.03 10.13 -22.98
CA CYS A 167 -6.85 9.30 -22.80
C CYS A 167 -5.89 9.45 -24.00
N ASP A 168 -4.91 10.32 -23.86
CA ASP A 168 -3.85 10.60 -24.86
C ASP A 168 -2.48 9.99 -24.50
N TRP A 169 -2.40 9.30 -23.37
CA TRP A 169 -1.16 8.78 -22.79
C TRP A 169 -0.98 7.26 -22.93
N ILE A 170 -1.96 6.58 -23.51
CA ILE A 170 -1.90 5.16 -23.84
C ILE A 170 -1.93 5.00 -25.34
N HIS A 171 -0.91 4.36 -25.89
CA HIS A 171 -0.79 4.09 -27.32
C HIS A 171 -0.94 2.59 -27.53
N VAL A 172 -1.98 2.21 -28.28
CA VAL A 172 -2.32 0.81 -28.53
C VAL A 172 -1.80 0.39 -29.89
N THR A 173 -1.16 -0.78 -29.95
CA THR A 173 -0.81 -1.45 -31.21
C THR A 173 -1.64 -2.72 -31.33
N ASP A 174 -2.28 -2.92 -32.47
CA ASP A 174 -3.08 -4.11 -32.77
C ASP A 174 -2.23 -5.39 -32.72
N GLY A 175 -2.90 -6.46 -32.30
CA GLY A 175 -2.34 -7.81 -32.34
C GLY A 175 -2.38 -8.43 -33.73
N GLU A 176 -2.00 -9.69 -33.82
CA GLU A 176 -2.03 -10.47 -35.05
C GLU A 176 -3.47 -10.65 -35.61
N PRO A 177 -3.63 -10.81 -36.93
CA PRO A 177 -4.93 -11.08 -37.54
C PRO A 177 -5.57 -12.34 -36.99
N ILE A 178 -6.88 -12.31 -36.75
CA ILE A 178 -7.65 -13.44 -36.22
C ILE A 178 -8.37 -14.21 -37.33
N THR A 179 -8.70 -15.48 -37.05
CA THR A 179 -9.60 -16.30 -37.88
C THR A 179 -10.99 -16.33 -37.20
N PRO A 180 -12.00 -15.64 -37.77
CA PRO A 180 -13.35 -15.67 -37.21
C PRO A 180 -13.93 -17.08 -37.17
N GLY A 181 -14.74 -17.37 -36.11
CA GLY A 181 -15.40 -18.65 -35.92
C GLY A 181 -14.58 -19.71 -35.18
N VAL A 182 -13.31 -19.44 -34.90
CA VAL A 182 -12.43 -20.28 -34.05
C VAL A 182 -11.94 -19.43 -32.90
N VAL A 183 -11.67 -20.03 -31.75
CA VAL A 183 -11.06 -19.33 -30.63
C VAL A 183 -9.60 -19.01 -30.98
N ASN A 184 -9.29 -17.74 -31.06
CA ASN A 184 -7.94 -17.23 -31.22
C ASN A 184 -7.45 -16.66 -29.89
N ASP A 185 -6.28 -17.07 -29.45
CA ASP A 185 -5.51 -16.35 -28.43
C ASP A 185 -4.77 -15.19 -29.13
N SER A 186 -5.05 -13.98 -28.68
CA SER A 186 -4.50 -12.75 -29.26
C SER A 186 -4.04 -11.80 -28.15
N GLU A 187 -3.39 -10.72 -28.54
CA GLU A 187 -2.87 -9.73 -27.60
C GLU A 187 -2.94 -8.32 -28.19
N LEU A 188 -3.13 -7.32 -27.33
CA LEU A 188 -2.85 -5.92 -27.63
C LEU A 188 -1.58 -5.52 -26.91
N LYS A 189 -0.78 -4.66 -27.53
CA LYS A 189 0.40 -4.06 -26.94
C LYS A 189 0.13 -2.61 -26.62
N LEU A 190 0.41 -2.24 -25.37
CA LEU A 190 0.22 -0.88 -24.91
C LEU A 190 1.57 -0.27 -24.58
N LYS A 191 1.85 0.90 -25.15
CA LYS A 191 2.86 1.82 -24.66
C LYS A 191 2.17 2.83 -23.76
N ILE A 192 2.73 3.08 -22.57
CA ILE A 192 2.17 3.98 -21.57
C ILE A 192 3.20 5.07 -21.29
N ASP A 193 2.82 6.32 -21.53
CA ASP A 193 3.70 7.46 -21.36
C ASP A 193 4.01 7.73 -19.87
N PRO A 194 5.20 8.28 -19.56
CA PRO A 194 5.54 8.71 -18.22
C PRO A 194 4.55 9.74 -17.67
N TYR A 195 4.25 9.63 -16.38
CA TYR A 195 3.38 10.54 -15.66
C TYR A 195 4.17 11.39 -14.66
N LYS A 196 3.97 12.69 -14.69
CA LYS A 196 4.78 13.66 -13.93
C LYS A 196 4.07 14.25 -12.73
N ASP A 197 2.76 14.03 -12.60
CA ASP A 197 1.99 14.56 -11.50
C ASP A 197 2.39 13.86 -10.18
N VAL A 198 2.51 14.64 -9.11
CA VAL A 198 2.91 14.18 -7.77
C VAL A 198 1.74 14.13 -6.80
N GLU A 199 0.60 14.72 -7.15
CA GLU A 199 -0.59 14.77 -6.30
C GLU A 199 -1.38 13.47 -6.41
N ASP A 200 -1.81 13.12 -7.62
CA ASP A 200 -2.69 12.00 -7.89
C ASP A 200 -2.16 11.09 -8.98
N GLY A 201 -2.53 9.80 -8.92
CA GLY A 201 -2.41 8.88 -10.04
C GLY A 201 -3.49 9.12 -11.08
N ARG A 202 -3.40 8.46 -12.23
CA ARG A 202 -4.44 8.55 -13.28
C ARG A 202 -4.98 7.18 -13.66
N THR A 203 -6.22 7.17 -14.14
CA THR A 203 -6.92 5.95 -14.56
C THR A 203 -7.50 6.14 -15.95
N ALA A 204 -7.40 5.10 -16.77
CA ALA A 204 -8.06 5.01 -18.06
C ALA A 204 -8.69 3.63 -18.22
N TYR A 205 -9.61 3.54 -19.17
CA TYR A 205 -10.29 2.30 -19.52
C TYR A 205 -10.02 1.99 -21.00
N LEU A 206 -9.71 0.74 -21.27
CA LEU A 206 -9.65 0.21 -22.64
C LEU A 206 -10.84 -0.74 -22.79
N TYR A 207 -11.71 -0.44 -23.75
CA TYR A 207 -12.86 -1.24 -24.10
C TYR A 207 -12.53 -2.10 -25.30
N LEU A 208 -12.59 -3.41 -25.16
CA LEU A 208 -12.43 -4.36 -26.24
C LEU A 208 -13.83 -4.79 -26.71
N LYS A 209 -14.17 -4.43 -27.95
CA LYS A 209 -15.52 -4.56 -28.50
C LYS A 209 -15.56 -5.63 -29.60
N GLY A 210 -16.30 -6.69 -29.36
CA GLY A 210 -16.57 -7.73 -30.37
C GLY A 210 -17.64 -7.30 -31.37
N SER A 211 -17.55 -7.78 -32.62
CA SER A 211 -18.58 -7.54 -33.66
C SER A 211 -19.94 -8.12 -33.32
N ASN A 212 -20.03 -8.99 -32.33
CA ASN A 212 -21.27 -9.53 -31.76
C ASN A 212 -21.92 -8.61 -30.70
N GLY A 213 -21.35 -7.41 -30.45
CA GLY A 213 -21.87 -6.43 -29.50
C GLY A 213 -21.38 -6.63 -28.05
N VAL A 214 -20.67 -7.71 -27.76
CA VAL A 214 -20.05 -7.92 -26.43
C VAL A 214 -18.86 -6.99 -26.25
N THR A 215 -18.77 -6.36 -25.07
CA THR A 215 -17.67 -5.49 -24.69
C THR A 215 -17.05 -5.99 -23.41
N ASP A 216 -15.74 -6.14 -23.37
CA ASP A 216 -14.97 -6.38 -22.14
C ASP A 216 -14.05 -5.17 -21.87
N MET A 217 -13.71 -4.93 -20.61
CA MET A 217 -13.03 -3.71 -20.19
C MET A 217 -11.78 -4.01 -19.36
N LEU A 218 -10.67 -3.38 -19.74
CA LEU A 218 -9.44 -3.31 -18.95
C LEU A 218 -9.39 -1.95 -18.23
N THR A 219 -9.21 -1.99 -16.93
CA THR A 219 -8.89 -0.80 -16.12
C THR A 219 -7.37 -0.65 -16.03
N ILE A 220 -6.86 0.50 -16.43
CA ILE A 220 -5.44 0.84 -16.42
C ILE A 220 -5.24 1.96 -15.42
N THR A 221 -4.44 1.71 -14.37
CA THR A 221 -4.06 2.71 -13.39
C THR A 221 -2.59 3.00 -13.46
N GLN A 222 -2.23 4.27 -13.46
CA GLN A 222 -0.85 4.70 -13.38
C GLN A 222 -0.62 5.48 -12.09
N ASP A 223 0.39 5.07 -11.33
CA ASP A 223 0.73 5.72 -10.07
C ASP A 223 1.24 7.14 -10.32
N LYS A 224 1.01 8.02 -9.35
CA LYS A 224 1.63 9.34 -9.31
C LYS A 224 3.16 9.23 -9.27
N LYS A 225 3.86 10.27 -9.74
CA LYS A 225 5.31 10.34 -9.63
C LYS A 225 5.68 10.37 -8.13
N PRO A 226 6.54 9.46 -7.65
CA PRO A 226 7.09 9.59 -6.31
C PRO A 226 7.92 10.89 -6.24
N LEU A 227 7.77 11.63 -5.13
CA LEU A 227 8.58 12.81 -4.88
C LEU A 227 10.05 12.41 -4.75
N GLU A 228 10.91 13.18 -5.41
CA GLU A 228 12.35 13.06 -5.34
C GLU A 228 12.94 14.25 -4.52
N ASP A 229 14.19 14.18 -4.14
CA ASP A 229 14.84 15.25 -3.35
C ASP A 229 14.66 16.65 -3.95
N ILE A 230 14.67 16.75 -5.30
CA ILE A 230 14.45 18.04 -5.99
C ILE A 230 13.04 18.61 -5.77
N ASP A 231 12.04 17.72 -5.68
CA ASP A 231 10.66 18.16 -5.45
C ASP A 231 10.51 18.71 -4.02
N TYR A 232 11.11 18.06 -3.02
CA TYR A 232 11.14 18.56 -1.63
C TYR A 232 11.94 19.86 -1.48
N LEU A 233 13.07 19.99 -2.18
CA LEU A 233 13.81 21.27 -2.23
C LEU A 233 12.97 22.37 -2.85
N ARG A 234 12.22 22.08 -3.91
CA ARG A 234 11.32 23.06 -4.56
C ARG A 234 10.17 23.46 -3.62
N MET A 235 9.52 22.49 -2.97
CA MET A 235 8.45 22.77 -2.00
C MET A 235 8.95 23.68 -0.87
N PHE A 236 10.14 23.41 -0.34
CA PHE A 236 10.75 24.27 0.68
C PHE A 236 11.07 25.67 0.12
N TYR A 237 11.68 25.75 -1.08
CA TYR A 237 12.05 27.02 -1.70
C TYR A 237 10.82 27.92 -1.91
N GLU A 238 9.75 27.38 -2.47
CA GLU A 238 8.50 28.09 -2.72
C GLU A 238 7.81 28.48 -1.41
N GLY A 239 7.71 27.57 -0.44
CA GLY A 239 7.11 27.79 0.88
C GLY A 239 7.92 28.74 1.77
N ALA A 240 9.23 28.84 1.55
CA ALA A 240 10.13 29.69 2.33
C ALA A 240 10.53 30.98 1.63
N ASN A 241 9.67 31.50 0.72
CA ASN A 241 9.84 32.78 0.02
C ASN A 241 11.10 32.84 -0.87
N GLY A 242 11.39 31.76 -1.59
CA GLY A 242 12.61 31.56 -2.37
C GLY A 242 12.93 32.63 -3.39
N ASP A 243 11.91 33.24 -4.01
CA ASP A 243 12.08 34.37 -4.95
C ASP A 243 12.73 35.61 -4.34
N ASN A 244 12.68 35.75 -3.00
CA ASN A 244 13.28 36.84 -2.27
C ASN A 244 14.62 36.48 -1.59
N TRP A 245 15.13 35.25 -1.81
CA TRP A 245 16.41 34.84 -1.26
C TRP A 245 17.56 35.64 -1.90
N VAL A 246 18.58 35.89 -1.11
CA VAL A 246 19.83 36.54 -1.58
C VAL A 246 20.60 35.57 -2.48
N LYS A 247 20.73 34.33 -2.08
CA LYS A 247 21.38 33.26 -2.82
C LYS A 247 20.31 32.21 -3.20
N LYS A 248 19.79 32.32 -4.43
CA LYS A 248 18.69 31.45 -4.92
C LYS A 248 19.21 30.08 -5.39
N TRP A 249 18.36 29.07 -5.27
CA TRP A 249 18.60 27.79 -5.91
C TRP A 249 18.18 27.82 -7.38
N ASN A 250 18.90 27.08 -8.23
CA ASN A 250 18.60 26.98 -9.65
C ASN A 250 18.04 25.59 -9.98
N PHE A 251 16.73 25.48 -10.10
CA PHE A 251 16.01 24.23 -10.40
C PHE A 251 16.10 23.77 -11.85
N ASP A 252 16.70 24.55 -12.75
CA ASP A 252 17.02 24.12 -14.12
C ASP A 252 18.36 23.37 -14.17
N ALA A 253 19.16 23.44 -13.10
CA ALA A 253 20.42 22.73 -12.99
C ALA A 253 20.26 21.34 -12.38
N PRO A 254 21.01 20.34 -12.86
CA PRO A 254 21.03 19.02 -12.23
C PRO A 254 21.48 19.07 -10.77
N LEU A 255 20.97 18.15 -9.94
CA LEU A 255 21.28 18.07 -8.50
C LEU A 255 22.78 17.84 -8.19
N GLU A 256 23.57 17.39 -9.14
CA GLU A 256 25.00 17.09 -8.96
C GLU A 256 25.93 18.20 -9.41
N THR A 257 25.41 19.29 -9.93
CA THR A 257 26.26 20.41 -10.34
C THR A 257 26.61 21.35 -9.18
N ASN A 258 27.76 21.96 -9.27
CA ASN A 258 28.53 22.65 -8.25
C ASN A 258 27.74 23.61 -7.32
N ALA A 259 28.36 24.01 -6.22
CA ALA A 259 27.81 24.88 -5.17
C ALA A 259 27.23 26.24 -5.66
N THR A 260 27.52 26.66 -6.88
CA THR A 260 26.99 27.93 -7.44
C THR A 260 25.53 27.85 -7.80
N HIS A 261 25.02 26.65 -8.15
CA HIS A 261 23.60 26.42 -8.47
C HIS A 261 22.75 26.11 -7.25
N TRP A 262 23.39 25.55 -6.21
CA TRP A 262 22.75 25.07 -4.98
C TRP A 262 23.47 25.60 -3.73
N PRO A 263 23.48 26.94 -3.49
CA PRO A 263 24.14 27.50 -2.33
C PRO A 263 23.68 26.84 -1.03
N GLY A 264 24.64 26.32 -0.25
CA GLY A 264 24.39 25.65 1.03
C GLY A 264 23.94 24.20 0.94
N VAL A 265 23.77 23.61 -0.25
CA VAL A 265 23.36 22.21 -0.42
C VAL A 265 24.53 21.35 -0.88
N LYS A 266 24.64 20.13 -0.35
CA LYS A 266 25.57 19.10 -0.85
C LYS A 266 24.83 17.83 -1.23
N PHE A 267 25.32 17.20 -2.28
CA PHE A 267 24.79 15.98 -2.83
C PHE A 267 25.83 14.84 -2.77
N GLU A 268 25.35 13.63 -2.52
CA GLU A 268 26.10 12.39 -2.66
C GLU A 268 25.24 11.41 -3.46
N ASN A 269 25.74 10.90 -4.59
CA ASN A 269 25.00 9.96 -5.45
C ASN A 269 23.60 10.44 -5.86
N GLY A 270 23.47 11.73 -6.19
CA GLY A 270 22.18 12.32 -6.58
C GLY A 270 21.18 12.59 -5.44
N ARG A 271 21.57 12.32 -4.18
CA ARG A 271 20.75 12.55 -2.99
C ARG A 271 21.30 13.73 -2.18
N VAL A 272 20.40 14.49 -1.58
CA VAL A 272 20.75 15.61 -0.68
C VAL A 272 21.25 15.05 0.65
N VAL A 273 22.50 15.37 1.02
CA VAL A 273 23.10 14.93 2.29
C VAL A 273 23.37 16.08 3.26
N GLN A 274 23.36 17.30 2.81
CA GLN A 274 23.57 18.47 3.66
C GLN A 274 22.81 19.68 3.14
N ILE A 275 22.19 20.39 4.08
CA ILE A 275 21.72 21.78 3.92
C ILE A 275 22.39 22.59 5.03
N ASP A 276 23.24 23.57 4.68
CA ASP A 276 24.02 24.39 5.61
C ASP A 276 24.00 25.84 5.14
N ILE A 277 23.08 26.63 5.68
CA ILE A 277 22.85 28.03 5.30
C ILE A 277 23.07 28.91 6.54
N GLN A 278 24.29 29.38 6.71
CA GLN A 278 24.72 30.15 7.87
C GLN A 278 24.82 31.66 7.61
N GLU A 279 24.74 32.08 6.36
CA GLU A 279 24.70 33.49 5.98
C GLU A 279 23.24 33.96 5.84
N PRO A 280 22.89 35.19 6.19
CA PRO A 280 21.54 35.71 5.99
C PRO A 280 21.10 35.55 4.53
N ASN A 281 20.00 34.85 4.31
CA ASN A 281 19.51 34.55 2.95
C ASN A 281 18.02 34.90 2.75
N ASN A 282 17.40 35.60 3.70
CA ASN A 282 15.97 35.97 3.68
C ASN A 282 15.01 34.74 3.63
N ILE A 283 15.43 33.57 4.14
CA ILE A 283 14.57 32.42 4.26
C ILE A 283 13.54 32.68 5.35
N VAL A 284 12.26 32.51 5.02
CA VAL A 284 11.13 32.69 5.94
C VAL A 284 10.15 31.53 5.73
N GLY A 285 10.02 30.63 6.71
CA GLY A 285 9.04 29.57 6.58
C GLY A 285 9.35 28.29 7.34
N ASP A 286 8.62 27.26 6.96
CA ASP A 286 8.63 25.94 7.55
C ASP A 286 9.64 25.01 6.84
N ILE A 287 10.31 24.17 7.62
CA ILE A 287 11.29 23.20 7.13
C ILE A 287 10.72 21.78 6.92
N THR A 288 9.42 21.58 7.09
CA THR A 288 8.76 20.27 6.93
C THR A 288 9.12 19.57 5.62
N PRO A 289 9.15 20.23 4.44
CA PRO A 289 9.54 19.54 3.21
C PRO A 289 10.95 18.96 3.24
N LEU A 290 11.88 19.58 3.99
CA LEU A 290 13.25 19.09 4.11
C LEU A 290 13.37 17.84 4.98
N CYS A 291 12.37 17.57 5.81
CA CYS A 291 12.32 16.39 6.65
C CYS A 291 12.07 15.09 5.86
N GLU A 292 11.68 15.19 4.60
CA GLU A 292 11.51 14.06 3.69
C GLU A 292 12.79 13.67 2.92
N LEU A 293 13.88 14.40 3.12
CA LEU A 293 15.19 14.11 2.51
C LEU A 293 15.89 12.98 3.27
N SER A 294 15.55 11.73 3.00
CA SER A 294 15.92 10.55 3.79
C SER A 294 17.43 10.32 3.97
N GLU A 295 18.29 10.89 3.09
CA GLU A 295 19.75 10.80 3.19
C GLU A 295 20.38 12.02 3.87
N LEU A 296 19.57 12.95 4.40
CA LEU A 296 20.06 14.19 4.99
C LEU A 296 20.81 13.91 6.31
N LYS A 297 22.08 14.29 6.34
CA LYS A 297 22.99 14.14 7.50
C LYS A 297 23.16 15.45 8.26
N VAL A 298 23.08 16.57 7.58
CA VAL A 298 23.35 17.90 8.15
C VAL A 298 22.26 18.87 7.75
N LEU A 299 21.57 19.41 8.74
CA LEU A 299 20.58 20.47 8.56
C LEU A 299 20.94 21.64 9.47
N LYS A 300 21.37 22.77 8.85
CA LYS A 300 21.85 23.95 9.58
C LYS A 300 21.33 25.23 9.01
N PHE A 301 20.71 26.00 9.86
CA PHE A 301 20.29 27.38 9.59
C PHE A 301 20.88 28.33 10.64
N LYS A 302 21.37 29.47 10.19
CA LYS A 302 21.73 30.58 11.05
C LYS A 302 21.30 31.90 10.42
N HIS A 303 20.78 32.84 11.23
CA HIS A 303 20.24 34.10 10.79
C HIS A 303 19.16 33.96 9.69
N GLN A 304 18.25 33.00 9.88
CA GLN A 304 17.07 32.84 9.03
C GLN A 304 15.80 33.07 9.88
N LYS A 305 14.61 32.97 9.27
CA LYS A 305 13.33 33.04 9.99
C LYS A 305 12.56 31.73 9.82
N ILE A 306 13.02 30.72 10.56
CA ILE A 306 12.43 29.38 10.53
C ILE A 306 11.34 29.29 11.59
N THR A 307 10.19 28.70 11.27
CA THR A 307 9.06 28.62 12.22
C THR A 307 9.36 27.79 13.46
N GLY A 308 10.11 26.68 13.33
CA GLY A 308 10.46 25.78 14.42
C GLY A 308 10.98 24.45 13.92
N ILE A 309 10.91 23.42 14.76
CA ILE A 309 11.24 22.04 14.42
C ILE A 309 9.93 21.26 14.29
N PRO A 310 9.56 20.77 13.10
CA PRO A 310 8.31 20.06 12.89
C PRO A 310 8.38 18.61 13.37
N GLU A 311 7.20 17.96 13.55
CA GLU A 311 7.10 16.54 13.94
C GLU A 311 7.75 15.60 12.91
N GLU A 312 7.77 15.97 11.65
CA GLU A 312 8.37 15.21 10.55
C GLU A 312 9.89 15.11 10.67
N ILE A 313 10.54 15.83 11.59
CA ILE A 313 11.98 15.76 11.83
C ILE A 313 12.45 14.32 12.13
N GLY A 314 11.58 13.50 12.73
CA GLY A 314 11.85 12.09 13.00
C GLY A 314 12.09 11.23 11.76
N HIS A 315 11.65 11.67 10.56
CA HIS A 315 11.90 10.97 9.30
C HIS A 315 13.38 10.98 8.90
N LEU A 316 14.17 11.93 9.44
CA LEU A 316 15.58 12.09 9.12
C LEU A 316 16.47 11.09 9.88
N SER A 317 16.35 9.82 9.57
CA SER A 317 17.09 8.74 10.24
C SER A 317 18.62 8.82 10.10
N GLN A 318 19.13 9.56 9.09
CA GLN A 318 20.56 9.78 8.85
C GLN A 318 21.09 11.07 9.48
N LEU A 319 20.24 11.87 10.15
CA LEU A 319 20.61 13.17 10.66
C LEU A 319 21.66 13.06 11.78
N THR A 320 22.80 13.72 11.60
CA THR A 320 23.90 13.80 12.58
C THR A 320 24.02 15.19 13.21
N ASN A 321 23.61 16.24 12.49
CA ASN A 321 23.71 17.63 12.94
C ASN A 321 22.42 18.37 12.66
N LEU A 322 21.79 18.91 13.71
CA LEU A 322 20.64 19.81 13.61
C LEU A 322 20.97 21.13 14.31
N TRP A 323 21.13 22.21 13.52
CA TRP A 323 21.42 23.55 14.03
C TRP A 323 20.40 24.55 13.52
N ILE A 324 19.69 25.20 14.42
CA ILE A 324 18.80 26.34 14.14
C ILE A 324 19.21 27.46 15.09
N ILE A 325 20.20 28.23 14.66
CA ILE A 325 20.88 29.21 15.49
C ILE A 325 20.40 30.59 15.11
N GLU A 326 19.97 31.40 16.11
CA GLU A 326 19.61 32.83 15.88
C GLU A 326 18.71 32.94 14.63
N SER A 327 17.59 32.21 14.61
CA SER A 327 16.78 32.02 13.40
C SER A 327 15.29 32.27 13.62
N ALA A 328 14.96 33.07 14.62
CA ALA A 328 13.59 33.42 15.00
C ALA A 328 12.65 32.22 15.20
N ALA A 329 13.24 31.04 15.44
CA ALA A 329 12.52 29.78 15.60
C ALA A 329 11.99 29.63 17.03
N GLY A 330 10.84 28.97 17.16
CA GLY A 330 10.22 28.75 18.47
C GLY A 330 9.41 27.46 18.56
N GLY A 331 8.59 27.39 19.62
CA GLY A 331 7.79 26.20 19.92
C GLY A 331 8.54 25.18 20.77
N SER A 332 7.88 24.06 21.08
CA SER A 332 8.48 22.95 21.81
C SER A 332 9.24 21.99 20.88
N LEU A 333 10.20 21.27 21.45
CA LEU A 333 10.85 20.17 20.70
C LEU A 333 9.84 19.03 20.49
N PRO A 334 9.69 18.56 19.23
CA PRO A 334 8.79 17.45 18.95
C PRO A 334 9.32 16.12 19.51
N GLU A 335 8.41 15.25 19.95
CA GLU A 335 8.77 13.92 20.48
C GLU A 335 9.49 13.05 19.44
N SER A 336 9.17 13.22 18.16
CA SER A 336 9.79 12.53 17.02
C SER A 336 11.27 12.87 16.83
N LEU A 337 11.76 13.99 17.39
CA LEU A 337 13.19 14.30 17.38
C LEU A 337 14.02 13.17 18.00
N GLY A 338 13.45 12.45 18.98
CA GLY A 338 14.06 11.29 19.59
C GLY A 338 14.29 10.11 18.63
N GLU A 339 13.70 10.12 17.45
CA GLU A 339 13.88 9.10 16.40
C GLU A 339 15.13 9.34 15.54
N CYS A 340 15.71 10.52 15.60
CA CYS A 340 16.99 10.86 14.94
C CYS A 340 18.17 10.20 15.68
N GLN A 341 18.25 8.87 15.66
CA GLN A 341 19.18 8.06 16.49
C GLN A 341 20.66 8.29 16.20
N LEU A 342 21.00 8.87 15.03
CA LEU A 342 22.39 9.20 14.65
C LEU A 342 22.78 10.65 15.00
N LEU A 343 21.87 11.43 15.60
CA LEU A 343 22.14 12.81 15.94
C LEU A 343 23.25 12.91 17.01
N THR A 344 24.31 13.64 16.67
CA THR A 344 25.45 13.88 17.56
C THR A 344 25.57 15.34 18.00
N SER A 345 25.05 16.29 17.21
CA SER A 345 25.16 17.70 17.48
C SER A 345 23.80 18.39 17.31
N PHE A 346 23.28 18.89 18.42
CA PHE A 346 22.04 19.67 18.50
C PHE A 346 22.34 21.09 18.97
N ASN A 347 21.91 22.09 18.19
CA ASN A 347 22.13 23.49 18.54
C ASN A 347 20.96 24.39 18.12
N ILE A 348 20.27 24.96 19.11
CA ILE A 348 19.14 25.91 18.93
C ILE A 348 19.40 27.24 19.66
N SER A 349 20.65 27.57 19.94
CA SER A 349 21.01 28.68 20.81
C SER A 349 20.94 30.04 20.14
N ASN A 350 20.82 31.07 20.97
CA ASN A 350 21.04 32.47 20.62
C ASN A 350 22.38 32.93 21.22
N HIS A 351 22.98 33.98 20.63
CA HIS A 351 24.12 34.63 21.27
C HIS A 351 23.62 35.58 22.38
N PRO A 352 24.17 35.56 23.62
CA PRO A 352 23.63 36.30 24.75
C PRO A 352 23.56 37.84 24.56
N THR A 353 24.42 38.41 23.69
CA THR A 353 24.57 39.84 23.51
C THR A 353 24.69 40.29 22.06
N ALA A 354 24.71 39.35 21.10
CA ALA A 354 25.03 39.64 19.71
C ALA A 354 24.04 38.99 18.70
N THR A 355 22.96 38.38 19.15
CA THR A 355 21.90 37.94 18.23
C THR A 355 21.28 39.17 17.59
N PRO A 356 21.22 39.23 16.25
CA PRO A 356 20.60 40.36 15.58
C PRO A 356 19.11 40.46 15.92
N ALA A 357 18.59 41.65 16.12
CA ALA A 357 17.18 41.85 16.47
C ALA A 357 16.23 41.21 15.44
N GLY A 358 15.27 40.44 15.92
CA GLY A 358 14.30 39.70 15.10
C GLY A 358 14.81 38.36 14.54
N PHE A 359 15.95 37.86 15.07
CA PHE A 359 16.47 36.51 14.83
C PHE A 359 16.59 35.68 16.12
N GLU A 360 16.15 36.21 17.24
CA GLU A 360 16.15 35.49 18.51
C GLU A 360 15.23 34.26 18.44
N ASN A 361 15.79 33.08 18.74
CA ASN A 361 14.98 31.88 18.94
C ASN A 361 14.22 31.98 20.28
N SER A 362 13.06 31.39 20.34
CA SER A 362 12.18 31.31 21.52
C SER A 362 11.64 29.89 21.73
N PHE A 363 12.54 28.92 21.71
CA PHE A 363 12.15 27.54 21.98
C PHE A 363 11.72 27.38 23.44
N SER A 364 10.62 26.67 23.66
CA SER A 364 9.99 26.46 24.96
C SER A 364 9.84 24.96 25.30
N GLY A 365 9.28 24.65 26.46
CA GLY A 365 9.14 23.28 26.93
C GLY A 365 10.45 22.66 27.43
N ASN A 366 10.60 21.35 27.35
CA ASN A 366 11.73 20.61 27.90
C ASN A 366 12.64 20.00 26.82
N LEU A 367 13.74 19.35 27.26
CA LEU A 367 14.68 18.66 26.39
C LEU A 367 14.51 17.12 26.41
N ASP A 368 13.40 16.59 26.91
CA ASP A 368 13.17 15.15 27.08
C ASP A 368 13.28 14.35 25.77
N PRO A 369 12.86 14.85 24.60
CA PRO A 369 13.06 14.14 23.35
C PRO A 369 14.51 13.75 23.09
N LEU A 370 15.48 14.58 23.50
CA LEU A 370 16.92 14.33 23.28
C LEU A 370 17.46 13.15 24.09
N ILE A 371 16.82 12.77 25.23
CA ILE A 371 17.30 11.66 26.07
C ILE A 371 17.21 10.31 25.35
N LYS A 372 16.34 10.21 24.34
CA LYS A 372 16.15 9.03 23.52
C LYS A 372 17.32 8.82 22.52
N ILE A 373 18.19 9.82 22.35
CA ILE A 373 19.27 9.82 21.36
C ILE A 373 20.58 9.41 22.02
N PRO A 374 21.07 8.17 21.85
CA PRO A 374 22.17 7.64 22.64
C PRO A 374 23.55 8.23 22.27
N GLY A 375 23.71 8.66 21.00
CA GLY A 375 24.96 9.10 20.42
C GLY A 375 25.29 10.58 20.56
N ILE A 376 24.45 11.36 21.25
CA ILE A 376 24.60 12.81 21.30
C ILE A 376 25.90 13.22 22.02
N VAL A 377 26.59 14.19 21.44
CA VAL A 377 27.89 14.72 21.91
C VAL A 377 27.75 16.17 22.36
N THR A 378 26.92 16.95 21.67
CA THR A 378 26.76 18.37 21.94
C THR A 378 25.29 18.74 22.00
N ILE A 379 24.89 19.40 23.08
CA ILE A 379 23.60 20.05 23.26
C ILE A 379 23.83 21.52 23.58
N LYS A 380 23.43 22.40 22.68
CA LYS A 380 23.47 23.87 22.85
C LYS A 380 22.07 24.43 22.68
N ALA A 381 21.46 24.85 23.76
CA ALA A 381 20.10 25.37 23.77
C ALA A 381 19.96 26.59 24.68
N TYR A 382 21.05 27.36 24.82
CA TYR A 382 21.10 28.52 25.70
C TYR A 382 20.37 29.73 25.12
N CYS A 383 19.96 30.63 26.01
CA CYS A 383 19.22 31.87 25.69
C CYS A 383 17.93 31.57 24.89
N ASN A 384 17.05 30.78 25.49
CA ASN A 384 15.70 30.46 24.99
C ASN A 384 14.69 30.53 26.17
N ASP A 385 13.46 30.09 25.92
CA ASP A 385 12.38 30.01 26.93
C ASP A 385 12.15 28.55 27.41
N LEU A 386 13.19 27.71 27.38
CA LEU A 386 13.09 26.31 27.80
C LEU A 386 12.85 26.22 29.29
N SER A 387 11.97 25.32 29.69
CA SER A 387 11.48 25.21 31.07
C SER A 387 11.30 23.77 31.53
N GLY A 388 10.81 23.58 32.76
CA GLY A 388 10.66 22.27 33.37
C GLY A 388 11.97 21.77 33.96
N SER A 389 12.07 20.46 34.24
CA SER A 389 13.27 19.86 34.79
C SER A 389 14.31 19.53 33.74
N LEU A 390 15.58 19.52 34.10
CA LEU A 390 16.62 18.95 33.25
C LEU A 390 16.34 17.45 33.00
N PRO A 391 16.59 16.92 31.80
CA PRO A 391 16.37 15.52 31.50
C PRO A 391 17.12 14.57 32.44
N VAL A 392 16.44 13.51 32.90
CA VAL A 392 17.05 12.50 33.77
C VAL A 392 17.83 11.50 32.91
N ILE A 393 19.15 11.44 33.10
CA ILE A 393 20.00 10.46 32.41
C ILE A 393 19.74 9.08 33.03
N PRO A 394 19.22 8.08 32.28
CA PRO A 394 19.00 6.74 32.79
C PRO A 394 20.34 6.07 33.19
N LEU A 395 20.35 5.40 34.34
CA LEU A 395 21.52 4.74 34.90
C LEU A 395 21.32 3.21 34.91
N ASP A 396 22.41 2.47 34.79
CA ASP A 396 22.43 1.02 35.02
C ASP A 396 22.52 0.67 36.51
N GLY A 397 22.49 -0.63 36.86
CA GLY A 397 22.62 -1.11 38.24
C GLY A 397 23.93 -0.76 38.94
N SER A 398 24.91 -0.18 38.23
CA SER A 398 26.19 0.29 38.77
C SER A 398 26.29 1.83 38.74
N ASN A 399 25.16 2.52 38.63
CA ASN A 399 25.06 3.98 38.54
C ASN A 399 25.83 4.59 37.31
N LYS A 400 25.95 3.84 36.24
CA LYS A 400 26.55 4.35 35.00
C LYS A 400 25.49 4.76 34.00
N PRO A 401 25.64 5.91 33.34
CA PRO A 401 24.73 6.36 32.29
C PRO A 401 24.56 5.36 31.16
N THR A 402 23.31 5.08 30.78
CA THR A 402 22.96 4.17 29.69
C THR A 402 22.80 4.90 28.36
N THR A 403 22.48 6.18 28.39
CA THR A 403 22.44 7.09 27.24
C THR A 403 23.42 8.25 27.43
N TRP A 404 23.58 9.09 26.43
CA TRP A 404 24.47 10.27 26.43
C TRP A 404 25.93 9.96 26.84
N LYS A 405 26.40 8.74 26.62
CA LYS A 405 27.73 8.27 27.06
C LYS A 405 28.90 9.06 26.49
N ASN A 406 28.65 9.78 25.39
CA ASN A 406 29.64 10.59 24.68
C ASN A 406 29.40 12.10 24.81
N LEU A 407 28.47 12.52 25.70
CA LEU A 407 28.15 13.93 25.89
C LEU A 407 29.38 14.69 26.38
N MET A 408 29.78 15.69 25.62
CA MET A 408 30.92 16.58 25.90
C MET A 408 30.47 17.98 26.30
N GLU A 409 29.45 18.50 25.62
CA GLU A 409 28.96 19.85 25.84
C GLU A 409 27.47 19.84 26.13
N PHE A 410 27.11 20.29 27.34
CA PHE A 410 25.74 20.55 27.73
C PHE A 410 25.63 22.01 28.18
N MET A 411 25.03 22.83 27.31
CA MET A 411 24.96 24.27 27.49
C MET A 411 23.50 24.73 27.35
N VAL A 412 22.84 24.96 28.49
CA VAL A 412 21.42 25.33 28.58
C VAL A 412 21.20 26.54 29.52
N TYR A 413 22.23 27.38 29.63
CA TYR A 413 22.17 28.57 30.45
C TYR A 413 21.22 29.63 29.86
N ASP A 414 20.76 30.54 30.71
CA ASP A 414 19.83 31.59 30.31
C ASP A 414 18.53 31.03 29.70
N ASN A 415 17.81 30.29 30.52
CA ASN A 415 16.52 29.65 30.28
C ASN A 415 15.68 29.64 31.57
N GLU A 416 14.58 28.91 31.59
CA GLU A 416 13.67 28.81 32.75
C GLU A 416 13.66 27.40 33.38
N PHE A 417 14.71 26.61 33.23
CA PHE A 417 14.80 25.30 33.88
C PHE A 417 14.73 25.38 35.38
N ASN A 418 13.93 24.51 36.00
CA ASN A 418 13.68 24.47 37.45
C ASN A 418 13.96 23.07 38.04
N GLY A 419 13.72 22.91 39.33
CA GLY A 419 14.00 21.67 40.05
C GLY A 419 15.49 21.44 40.30
N SER A 420 15.89 20.21 40.62
CA SER A 420 17.26 19.84 40.93
C SER A 420 18.03 19.39 39.69
N ILE A 421 19.36 19.50 39.72
CA ILE A 421 20.22 18.86 38.73
C ILE A 421 20.19 17.34 38.99
N PRO A 422 19.76 16.51 37.98
CA PRO A 422 19.81 15.05 38.16
C PRO A 422 21.26 14.54 38.22
N TYR A 423 21.46 13.42 38.93
CA TYR A 423 22.74 12.69 38.90
C TYR A 423 22.99 12.11 37.52
N GLY A 424 24.24 12.05 37.11
CA GLY A 424 24.67 11.46 35.82
C GLY A 424 25.42 12.44 34.91
N TYR A 425 25.12 13.73 34.97
CA TYR A 425 25.79 14.74 34.15
C TYR A 425 27.30 14.84 34.41
N GLY A 426 27.71 14.85 35.70
CA GLY A 426 29.11 14.86 36.06
C GLY A 426 29.85 13.62 35.55
N VAL A 427 29.21 12.45 35.62
CA VAL A 427 29.78 11.19 35.14
C VAL A 427 30.04 11.21 33.62
N VAL A 428 29.10 11.74 32.80
CA VAL A 428 29.28 11.75 31.33
C VAL A 428 30.31 12.80 30.92
N ILE A 429 30.27 13.99 31.50
CA ILE A 429 31.13 15.12 31.10
C ILE A 429 32.57 14.94 31.54
N GLU A 430 32.80 14.30 32.70
CA GLU A 430 34.18 14.01 33.20
C GLU A 430 34.99 13.16 32.20
N LYS A 431 34.34 12.25 31.46
CA LYS A 431 34.99 11.45 30.42
C LYS A 431 35.69 12.30 29.34
N SER A 432 35.23 13.51 29.12
CA SER A 432 35.76 14.45 28.13
C SER A 432 36.94 15.29 28.69
N GLY A 433 37.28 15.09 30.00
CA GLY A 433 38.37 15.78 30.67
C GLY A 433 38.22 17.30 30.57
N PRO A 434 39.33 18.02 30.25
CA PRO A 434 39.31 19.48 30.14
C PRO A 434 38.39 20.06 29.05
N LYS A 435 37.94 19.25 28.10
CA LYS A 435 37.02 19.66 27.03
C LYS A 435 35.53 19.56 27.44
N GLY A 436 35.22 18.89 28.54
CA GLY A 436 33.87 18.78 29.03
C GLY A 436 33.30 20.12 29.44
N ILE A 437 32.08 20.45 29.00
CA ILE A 437 31.39 21.70 29.29
C ILE A 437 30.01 21.39 29.87
N PHE A 438 29.75 21.88 31.09
CA PHE A 438 28.44 21.84 31.73
C PHE A 438 28.06 23.25 32.18
N ARG A 439 27.14 23.89 31.45
CA ARG A 439 26.68 25.27 31.73
C ARG A 439 25.18 25.32 31.89
N VAL A 440 24.71 25.58 33.09
CA VAL A 440 23.30 25.65 33.50
C VAL A 440 22.99 26.93 34.28
N ASN A 441 23.92 27.89 34.29
CA ASN A 441 23.73 29.18 34.98
C ASN A 441 22.55 29.96 34.41
N ASP A 442 22.06 30.93 35.20
CA ASP A 442 20.97 31.83 34.81
C ASP A 442 19.72 31.00 34.40
N ASN A 443 19.25 30.15 35.35
CA ASN A 443 18.02 29.36 35.31
C ASN A 443 17.32 29.45 36.69
N GLN A 444 16.32 28.62 36.95
CA GLN A 444 15.59 28.54 38.20
C GLN A 444 15.90 27.25 38.99
N LEU A 445 17.06 26.64 38.72
CA LEU A 445 17.45 25.38 39.39
C LEU A 445 17.65 25.55 40.87
N SER A 446 17.31 24.53 41.65
CA SER A 446 17.33 24.57 43.14
C SER A 446 17.78 23.23 43.72
N GLY A 447 18.02 23.22 45.02
CA GLY A 447 18.45 22.02 45.77
C GLY A 447 19.98 21.86 45.77
N GLN A 448 20.44 20.67 46.23
CA GLN A 448 21.86 20.40 46.35
C GLN A 448 22.49 20.00 45.02
N ILE A 449 23.70 20.46 44.80
CA ILE A 449 24.51 20.02 43.66
C ILE A 449 24.86 18.55 43.81
N PRO A 450 24.58 17.66 42.83
CA PRO A 450 24.89 16.25 42.89
C PRO A 450 26.38 15.94 43.11
N SER A 451 26.66 14.81 43.74
CA SER A 451 28.02 14.41 44.07
C SER A 451 28.90 14.18 42.85
N ASP A 452 28.35 13.70 41.72
CA ASP A 452 29.08 13.49 40.48
C ASP A 452 29.47 14.81 39.79
N ILE A 453 28.64 15.84 39.88
CA ILE A 453 29.00 17.21 39.45
C ILE A 453 30.13 17.77 40.31
N LYS A 454 30.06 17.58 41.66
CA LYS A 454 31.11 18.02 42.57
C LYS A 454 32.43 17.28 42.34
N ALA A 455 32.39 16.04 41.87
CA ALA A 455 33.51 15.22 41.51
C ALA A 455 34.11 15.57 40.11
N TRP A 456 33.41 16.33 39.27
CA TRP A 456 33.90 16.75 37.95
C TRP A 456 35.17 17.60 38.13
N SER A 457 36.21 17.24 37.41
CA SER A 457 37.57 17.83 37.58
C SER A 457 37.60 19.35 37.41
N GLN A 458 36.70 19.93 36.64
CA GLN A 458 36.59 21.38 36.45
C GLN A 458 35.61 22.07 37.40
N TYR A 459 34.91 21.35 38.25
CA TYR A 459 33.88 21.91 39.13
C TYR A 459 34.35 23.09 39.92
N ALA A 460 35.49 22.95 40.63
CA ALA A 460 36.02 24.00 41.53
C ALA A 460 36.30 25.33 40.79
N THR A 461 36.70 25.27 39.53
CA THR A 461 37.06 26.45 38.75
C THR A 461 35.87 27.04 38.00
N ARG A 462 34.85 26.23 37.66
CA ARG A 462 33.70 26.64 36.82
C ARG A 462 32.40 26.82 37.57
N LYS A 463 32.25 26.28 38.76
CA LYS A 463 30.96 26.26 39.52
C LYS A 463 30.28 27.62 39.63
N LYS A 464 31.05 28.67 39.94
CA LYS A 464 30.55 30.01 40.21
C LYS A 464 29.80 30.54 38.95
N ASP A 465 30.43 30.48 37.78
CA ASP A 465 29.94 31.13 36.57
C ASP A 465 29.06 30.21 35.72
N TRP A 466 29.26 28.90 35.79
CA TRP A 466 28.60 27.93 34.91
C TRP A 466 27.43 27.18 35.55
N ILE A 467 27.37 27.14 36.91
CA ILE A 467 26.40 26.32 37.63
C ILE A 467 25.58 27.17 38.60
N LEU A 468 26.25 27.88 39.52
CA LEU A 468 25.59 28.58 40.61
C LEU A 468 24.95 29.92 40.22
N LYS A 469 25.59 30.65 39.33
CA LYS A 469 25.11 31.98 38.90
C LYS A 469 23.68 31.91 38.41
N GLY A 470 22.81 32.77 38.97
CA GLY A 470 21.40 32.87 38.56
C GLY A 470 20.51 31.71 38.95
N ASN A 471 21.00 30.72 39.76
CA ASN A 471 20.27 29.60 40.28
C ASN A 471 20.12 29.65 41.81
N ASN A 472 19.20 28.86 42.37
CA ASN A 472 18.97 28.67 43.83
C ASN A 472 19.62 27.36 44.31
N LEU A 473 20.77 26.99 43.77
CA LEU A 473 21.51 25.76 44.10
C LEU A 473 22.38 25.96 45.37
N THR A 474 22.51 24.89 46.13
CA THR A 474 23.37 24.82 47.33
C THR A 474 24.49 23.77 47.16
N GLU A 475 25.67 24.06 47.71
CA GLU A 475 26.81 23.14 47.67
C GLU A 475 26.69 21.96 48.67
#